data_a049ebef6d55795ee97be2e58d6f6194
#
_entry.id   a049ebef6d55795ee97be2e58d6f6194
#
_cell.length_a   1.000
_cell.length_b   1.000
_cell.length_c   1.000
_cell.angle_alpha   90.00
_cell.angle_beta   90.00
_cell.angle_gamma   90.00
#
_symmetry.space_group_name_H-M   'P 1'
#
loop_
_entity.id
_entity.type
_entity.pdbx_description
1 polymer ?
#
loop_
_entity_poly.entity_id
_entity_poly.type
_entity_poly.pdbx_seq_one_letter_code
_entity_poly.pdbx_strand_id
1 'polypeptide(L)'
;MCKYCIKYGNGHKWYLNPENFSEEMLNSARAQEAKIIEYLGGPAKMDFEIGAATMMDMLVPDLHDHENLEKISEKVETLHGGQVVPLEDALKIIDLCKGDTIIVPCYCRRHFGGIKDAMTCMFLHPIPEMVPKTRPYEKYEILNKKESKAKLREFDKIGYIHTVFWAPVPIPIVICNCEYPYCIGLKSRLNYGVKNTTRKAEFICVVDDTKCNACGGVPECINRCQFGAIKKKISDDNKVVVNPTQCFGCGVCRVVCSQGAMKLIDRSKFPALKNEY
;
A
#
# COMPACT_ATOMS: atom_id res chain seq x y z
N MET A 1 -2.35 14.58 -9.86
CA MET A 1 -3.02 13.90 -8.74
C MET A 1 -3.88 12.77 -9.30
N CYS A 2 -3.91 11.64 -8.64
CA CYS A 2 -4.77 10.52 -9.02
C CYS A 2 -6.26 10.88 -8.88
N LYS A 3 -7.14 10.11 -9.56
CA LYS A 3 -8.58 10.38 -9.54
C LYS A 3 -9.22 10.38 -8.15
N TYR A 4 -8.65 9.64 -7.17
CA TYR A 4 -9.13 9.64 -5.79
C TYR A 4 -8.75 10.91 -5.04
N CYS A 5 -7.53 11.41 -5.26
CA CYS A 5 -7.15 12.70 -4.69
C CYS A 5 -8.01 13.85 -5.25
N ILE A 6 -8.41 13.74 -6.53
CA ILE A 6 -9.34 14.71 -7.13
C ILE A 6 -10.73 14.59 -6.49
N LYS A 7 -11.25 13.37 -6.34
CA LYS A 7 -12.63 13.14 -5.88
C LYS A 7 -12.80 13.30 -4.37
N TYR A 8 -11.83 12.86 -3.58
CA TYR A 8 -11.93 12.75 -2.12
C TYR A 8 -10.85 13.50 -1.35
N GLY A 9 -10.00 14.22 -2.03
CA GLY A 9 -8.84 14.87 -1.41
C GLY A 9 -9.11 16.29 -0.92
N ASN A 10 -10.11 17.00 -1.46
CA ASN A 10 -10.39 18.40 -1.13
C ASN A 10 -9.09 19.26 -1.07
N GLY A 11 -8.28 19.20 -2.13
CA GLY A 11 -6.99 19.90 -2.22
C GLY A 11 -5.80 19.16 -1.58
N HIS A 12 -6.04 18.07 -0.88
CA HIS A 12 -5.04 17.18 -0.29
C HIS A 12 -4.93 15.86 -1.09
N LYS A 13 -3.99 15.00 -0.72
CA LYS A 13 -4.06 13.60 -1.07
C LYS A 13 -5.23 12.98 -0.30
N TRP A 14 -6.05 12.12 -0.94
CA TRP A 14 -7.26 11.58 -0.31
C TRP A 14 -7.02 10.97 1.08
N TYR A 15 -5.88 10.29 1.26
CA TYR A 15 -5.50 9.65 2.52
C TYR A 15 -4.89 10.62 3.56
N LEU A 16 -4.74 11.88 3.21
CA LEU A 16 -4.30 12.98 4.09
C LEU A 16 -5.37 14.08 4.23
N ASN A 17 -6.57 13.88 3.66
CA ASN A 17 -7.67 14.80 3.88
C ASN A 17 -8.28 14.55 5.27
N PRO A 18 -8.25 15.53 6.19
CA PRO A 18 -8.79 15.36 7.55
C PRO A 18 -10.29 14.98 7.57
N GLU A 19 -11.06 15.40 6.57
CA GLU A 19 -12.50 15.07 6.46
C GLU A 19 -12.74 13.57 6.33
N ASN A 20 -11.81 12.84 5.68
CA ASN A 20 -11.88 11.39 5.56
C ASN A 20 -11.61 10.64 6.88
N PHE A 21 -11.27 11.36 7.96
CA PHE A 21 -11.15 10.85 9.32
C PHE A 21 -12.20 11.44 10.27
N SER A 22 -13.27 12.06 9.73
CA SER A 22 -14.36 12.62 10.51
C SER A 22 -15.22 11.53 11.16
N GLU A 23 -15.96 11.89 12.22
CA GLU A 23 -16.89 10.96 12.87
C GLU A 23 -17.97 10.45 11.93
N GLU A 24 -18.43 11.28 11.00
CA GLU A 24 -19.40 10.89 9.98
C GLU A 24 -18.85 9.77 9.09
N MET A 25 -17.61 9.91 8.63
CA MET A 25 -16.94 8.89 7.81
C MET A 25 -16.69 7.61 8.60
N LEU A 26 -16.27 7.72 9.87
CA LEU A 26 -16.07 6.58 10.77
C LEU A 26 -17.38 5.82 10.99
N ASN A 27 -18.47 6.52 11.25
CA ASN A 27 -19.79 5.91 11.43
C ASN A 27 -20.32 5.27 10.14
N SER A 28 -20.05 5.88 8.99
CA SER A 28 -20.36 5.28 7.69
C SER A 28 -19.57 3.98 7.47
N ALA A 29 -18.31 3.94 7.82
CA ALA A 29 -17.49 2.73 7.73
C ALA A 29 -18.02 1.62 8.66
N ARG A 30 -18.33 1.94 9.93
CA ARG A 30 -18.93 0.99 10.90
C ARG A 30 -20.28 0.42 10.39
N ALA A 31 -21.12 1.28 9.82
CA ALA A 31 -22.43 0.84 9.30
C ALA A 31 -22.30 -0.08 8.08
N GLN A 32 -21.33 0.16 7.21
CA GLN A 32 -21.07 -0.70 6.05
C GLN A 32 -20.49 -2.04 6.46
N GLU A 33 -19.57 -2.04 7.42
CA GLU A 33 -18.98 -3.27 7.94
C GLU A 33 -20.02 -4.14 8.64
N ALA A 34 -20.91 -3.55 9.44
CA ALA A 34 -22.01 -4.27 10.06
C ALA A 34 -22.89 -4.98 9.01
N LYS A 35 -23.20 -4.31 7.89
CA LYS A 35 -23.95 -4.92 6.77
C LYS A 35 -23.20 -6.07 6.10
N ILE A 36 -21.88 -5.94 5.93
CA ILE A 36 -21.07 -7.01 5.35
C ILE A 36 -21.06 -8.22 6.29
N ILE A 37 -20.89 -8.01 7.59
CA ILE A 37 -20.94 -9.07 8.61
C ILE A 37 -22.30 -9.77 8.60
N GLU A 38 -23.38 -9.01 8.55
CA GLU A 38 -24.75 -9.54 8.48
C GLU A 38 -24.97 -10.36 7.19
N TYR A 39 -24.57 -9.83 6.03
CA TYR A 39 -24.69 -10.52 4.74
C TYR A 39 -23.92 -11.84 4.71
N LEU A 40 -22.75 -11.91 5.33
CA LEU A 40 -21.95 -13.12 5.42
C LEU A 40 -22.46 -14.12 6.47
N GLY A 41 -23.49 -13.75 7.23
CA GLY A 41 -24.11 -14.64 8.25
C GLY A 41 -23.35 -14.68 9.57
N GLY A 42 -22.67 -13.59 9.92
CA GLY A 42 -22.06 -13.36 11.22
C GLY A 42 -20.53 -13.30 11.21
N PRO A 43 -19.93 -12.85 12.33
CA PRO A 43 -18.49 -12.61 12.45
C PRO A 43 -17.59 -13.83 12.13
N ALA A 44 -18.07 -15.03 12.48
CA ALA A 44 -17.31 -16.28 12.27
C ALA A 44 -17.13 -16.66 10.78
N LYS A 45 -17.93 -16.06 9.89
CA LYS A 45 -17.82 -16.28 8.43
C LYS A 45 -17.03 -15.19 7.70
N MET A 46 -16.68 -14.12 8.37
CA MET A 46 -15.69 -13.14 7.88
C MET A 46 -14.28 -13.72 7.96
N ASP A 47 -14.07 -14.86 7.35
CA ASP A 47 -12.71 -15.34 7.19
C ASP A 47 -12.06 -14.55 6.06
N PHE A 48 -11.16 -13.66 6.44
CA PHE A 48 -10.33 -12.92 5.48
C PHE A 48 -9.56 -13.87 4.56
N GLU A 49 -9.32 -15.09 5.01
CA GLU A 49 -8.66 -16.14 4.24
C GLU A 49 -9.54 -16.59 3.06
N ILE A 50 -10.81 -16.76 3.31
CA ILE A 50 -11.78 -17.08 2.25
C ILE A 50 -11.94 -15.90 1.28
N GLY A 51 -12.01 -14.67 1.79
CA GLY A 51 -12.22 -13.48 0.96
C GLY A 51 -11.09 -13.21 -0.04
N ALA A 52 -9.83 -13.37 0.37
CA ALA A 52 -8.71 -13.16 -0.54
C ALA A 52 -8.44 -14.36 -1.44
N ALA A 53 -8.66 -15.60 -0.99
CA ALA A 53 -8.66 -16.78 -1.84
C ALA A 53 -9.78 -16.66 -2.90
N THR A 54 -10.98 -16.31 -2.49
CA THR A 54 -12.12 -16.06 -3.39
C THR A 54 -11.83 -14.93 -4.39
N MET A 55 -11.17 -13.86 -3.95
CA MET A 55 -10.77 -12.78 -4.86
C MET A 55 -9.72 -13.23 -5.88
N MET A 56 -8.77 -14.09 -5.48
CA MET A 56 -7.80 -14.67 -6.41
C MET A 56 -8.44 -15.68 -7.35
N ASP A 57 -9.32 -16.53 -6.85
CA ASP A 57 -10.05 -17.53 -7.66
C ASP A 57 -10.98 -16.85 -8.67
N MET A 58 -11.56 -15.70 -8.33
CA MET A 58 -12.34 -14.90 -9.29
C MET A 58 -11.46 -14.18 -10.31
N LEU A 59 -10.20 -13.87 -9.98
CA LEU A 59 -9.28 -13.17 -10.88
C LEU A 59 -8.56 -14.14 -11.82
N VAL A 60 -8.24 -15.35 -11.37
CA VAL A 60 -7.40 -16.32 -12.11
C VAL A 60 -7.99 -16.76 -13.47
N PRO A 61 -9.29 -17.08 -13.61
CA PRO A 61 -9.84 -17.51 -14.89
C PRO A 61 -9.77 -16.43 -15.98
N ASP A 62 -9.88 -15.16 -15.59
CA ASP A 62 -9.97 -14.02 -16.52
C ASP A 62 -8.63 -13.34 -16.78
N LEU A 63 -7.55 -13.80 -16.16
CA LEU A 63 -6.23 -13.16 -16.22
C LEU A 63 -5.55 -13.25 -17.60
N HIS A 64 -6.04 -14.11 -18.48
CA HIS A 64 -5.55 -14.26 -19.84
C HIS A 64 -6.37 -13.48 -20.87
N ASP A 65 -7.47 -12.84 -20.45
CA ASP A 65 -8.32 -12.02 -21.29
C ASP A 65 -8.11 -10.53 -21.00
N HIS A 66 -7.46 -9.83 -21.91
CA HIS A 66 -7.14 -8.41 -21.75
C HIS A 66 -8.38 -7.50 -21.65
N GLU A 67 -9.51 -7.87 -22.28
CA GLU A 67 -10.75 -7.08 -22.17
C GLU A 67 -11.36 -7.22 -20.77
N ASN A 68 -11.21 -8.37 -20.13
CA ASN A 68 -11.68 -8.60 -18.78
C ASN A 68 -10.79 -7.95 -17.72
N LEU A 69 -9.48 -7.81 -17.97
CA LEU A 69 -8.58 -7.17 -17.00
C LEU A 69 -8.96 -5.71 -16.69
N GLU A 70 -9.43 -4.95 -17.67
CA GLU A 70 -9.91 -3.58 -17.43
C GLU A 70 -11.17 -3.58 -16.57
N LYS A 71 -12.15 -4.42 -16.90
CA LYS A 71 -13.41 -4.57 -16.12
C LYS A 71 -13.14 -5.01 -14.69
N ILE A 72 -12.23 -5.97 -14.49
CA ILE A 72 -11.79 -6.43 -13.18
C ILE A 72 -11.10 -5.29 -12.43
N SER A 73 -10.21 -4.54 -13.09
CA SER A 73 -9.51 -3.41 -12.50
C SER A 73 -10.47 -2.30 -12.05
N GLU A 74 -11.51 -2.01 -12.82
CA GLU A 74 -12.57 -1.07 -12.46
C GLU A 74 -13.40 -1.57 -11.26
N LYS A 75 -13.76 -2.85 -11.26
CA LYS A 75 -14.51 -3.46 -10.14
C LYS A 75 -13.71 -3.45 -8.84
N VAL A 76 -12.43 -3.83 -8.90
CA VAL A 76 -11.53 -3.78 -7.74
C VAL A 76 -11.36 -2.35 -7.22
N GLU A 77 -11.41 -1.36 -8.11
CA GLU A 77 -11.36 0.04 -7.73
C GLU A 77 -12.50 0.45 -6.79
N THR A 78 -13.70 -0.07 -7.01
CA THR A 78 -14.87 0.25 -6.19
C THR A 78 -14.93 -0.54 -4.89
N LEU A 79 -14.24 -1.68 -4.82
CA LEU A 79 -14.35 -2.61 -3.70
C LEU A 79 -13.24 -2.41 -2.66
N HIS A 80 -11.99 -2.33 -3.08
CA HIS A 80 -10.87 -2.34 -2.13
C HIS A 80 -9.52 -2.08 -2.80
N GLY A 81 -9.37 -0.96 -3.47
CA GLY A 81 -8.09 -0.61 -4.06
C GLY A 81 -7.13 0.00 -3.04
N GLY A 82 -5.83 -0.28 -3.18
CA GLY A 82 -4.78 0.29 -2.37
C GLY A 82 -3.97 1.35 -3.12
N GLN A 83 -3.27 2.18 -2.37
CA GLN A 83 -2.30 3.11 -2.92
C GLN A 83 -0.99 3.04 -2.14
N VAL A 84 0.13 2.91 -2.85
CA VAL A 84 1.46 3.02 -2.24
C VAL A 84 1.66 4.43 -1.70
N VAL A 85 2.24 4.52 -0.51
CA VAL A 85 2.59 5.79 0.12
C VAL A 85 4.03 5.72 0.66
N PRO A 86 4.81 6.81 0.63
CA PRO A 86 6.10 6.84 1.30
C PRO A 86 5.91 6.92 2.82
N LEU A 87 6.97 6.61 3.56
CA LEU A 87 6.96 6.63 5.04
C LEU A 87 6.40 7.93 5.60
N GLU A 88 6.78 9.09 5.05
CA GLU A 88 6.35 10.40 5.53
C GLU A 88 4.83 10.56 5.50
N ASP A 89 4.19 10.06 4.45
CA ASP A 89 2.74 10.11 4.33
C ASP A 89 2.08 9.06 5.23
N ALA A 90 2.66 7.85 5.36
CA ALA A 90 2.18 6.84 6.30
C ALA A 90 2.20 7.36 7.75
N LEU A 91 3.25 8.08 8.15
CA LEU A 91 3.34 8.70 9.48
C LEU A 91 2.27 9.78 9.70
N LYS A 92 1.95 10.57 8.67
CA LYS A 92 0.88 11.59 8.74
C LYS A 92 -0.51 10.95 8.84
N ILE A 93 -0.74 9.82 8.16
CA ILE A 93 -1.99 9.05 8.32
C ILE A 93 -2.20 8.66 9.78
N ILE A 94 -1.14 8.20 10.48
CA ILE A 94 -1.22 7.90 11.92
C ILE A 94 -1.54 9.13 12.75
N ASP A 95 -1.02 10.33 12.38
CA ASP A 95 -1.36 11.57 13.09
C ASP A 95 -2.85 11.93 12.96
N LEU A 96 -3.43 11.71 11.79
CA LEU A 96 -4.84 11.98 11.50
C LEU A 96 -5.78 10.93 12.10
N CYS A 97 -5.29 9.71 12.32
CA CYS A 97 -6.08 8.63 12.92
C CYS A 97 -6.55 9.03 14.34
N LYS A 98 -7.85 8.82 14.64
CA LYS A 98 -8.44 9.26 15.92
C LYS A 98 -8.20 8.35 17.11
N GLY A 99 -7.80 7.11 16.90
CA GLY A 99 -7.58 6.14 17.97
C GLY A 99 -6.25 5.42 17.82
N ASP A 100 -6.08 4.38 18.63
CA ASP A 100 -4.98 3.45 18.51
C ASP A 100 -5.13 2.62 17.22
N THR A 101 -4.03 2.01 16.80
CA THR A 101 -4.03 1.05 15.70
C THR A 101 -3.94 -0.37 16.26
N ILE A 102 -4.27 -1.34 15.45
CA ILE A 102 -4.07 -2.75 15.76
C ILE A 102 -3.22 -3.39 14.67
N ILE A 103 -2.18 -4.11 15.06
CA ILE A 103 -1.36 -4.85 14.12
C ILE A 103 -1.64 -6.35 14.26
N VAL A 104 -1.81 -7.01 13.13
CA VAL A 104 -2.13 -8.43 13.04
C VAL A 104 -1.19 -9.15 12.07
N PRO A 105 -1.11 -10.48 12.11
CA PRO A 105 -0.39 -11.27 11.13
C PRO A 105 -0.87 -10.97 9.71
N CYS A 106 0.09 -10.79 8.80
CA CYS A 106 -0.23 -10.53 7.40
C CYS A 106 -0.85 -11.76 6.74
N TYR A 107 -2.11 -11.61 6.34
CA TYR A 107 -2.82 -12.63 5.63
C TYR A 107 -2.11 -13.08 4.35
N CYS A 108 -1.69 -12.13 3.53
CA CYS A 108 -1.02 -12.44 2.26
C CYS A 108 0.27 -13.26 2.45
N ARG A 109 1.10 -12.91 3.46
CA ARG A 109 2.30 -13.68 3.77
C ARG A 109 1.97 -15.08 4.30
N ARG A 110 0.92 -15.19 5.11
CA ARG A 110 0.44 -16.49 5.61
C ARG A 110 0.01 -17.39 4.46
N HIS A 111 -0.84 -16.88 3.57
CA HIS A 111 -1.44 -17.65 2.50
C HIS A 111 -0.44 -17.95 1.35
N PHE A 112 0.27 -16.94 0.85
CA PHE A 112 1.17 -17.11 -0.30
C PHE A 112 2.62 -17.45 0.06
N GLY A 113 3.03 -17.25 1.30
CA GLY A 113 4.41 -17.47 1.76
C GLY A 113 4.56 -18.49 2.86
N GLY A 114 3.47 -19.01 3.44
CA GLY A 114 3.52 -19.90 4.61
C GLY A 114 4.05 -19.24 5.88
N ILE A 115 4.16 -17.90 5.90
CA ILE A 115 4.73 -17.12 7.02
C ILE A 115 3.60 -16.74 7.98
N LYS A 116 3.43 -17.52 9.05
CA LYS A 116 2.25 -17.44 9.92
C LYS A 116 2.18 -16.19 10.82
N ASP A 117 3.33 -15.69 11.30
CA ASP A 117 3.39 -14.69 12.38
C ASP A 117 3.98 -13.34 11.96
N ALA A 118 3.92 -13.01 10.68
CA ALA A 118 4.41 -11.73 10.17
C ALA A 118 3.43 -10.60 10.53
N MET A 119 3.62 -9.95 11.67
CA MET A 119 2.82 -8.83 12.19
C MET A 119 3.05 -7.55 11.37
N THR A 120 2.38 -7.42 10.21
CA THR A 120 2.65 -6.33 9.25
C THR A 120 1.40 -5.67 8.66
N CYS A 121 0.20 -6.14 9.01
CA CYS A 121 -1.05 -5.47 8.65
C CYS A 121 -1.49 -4.56 9.82
N MET A 122 -1.36 -3.24 9.64
CA MET A 122 -1.70 -2.25 10.66
C MET A 122 -3.07 -1.65 10.33
N PHE A 123 -4.10 -2.08 11.03
CA PHE A 123 -5.45 -1.55 10.87
C PHE A 123 -5.63 -0.27 11.68
N LEU A 124 -6.35 0.66 11.08
CA LEU A 124 -6.65 1.98 11.60
C LEU A 124 -8.05 2.01 12.22
N HIS A 125 -8.29 2.95 13.11
CA HIS A 125 -9.61 3.16 13.68
C HIS A 125 -10.65 3.38 12.55
N PRO A 126 -11.86 2.74 12.58
CA PRO A 126 -12.47 2.04 13.73
C PRO A 126 -12.20 0.51 13.81
N ILE A 127 -11.42 -0.07 12.93
CA ILE A 127 -11.20 -1.51 12.84
C ILE A 127 -10.63 -2.15 14.14
N PRO A 128 -9.74 -1.48 14.91
CA PRO A 128 -9.26 -2.02 16.19
C PRO A 128 -10.37 -2.36 17.22
N GLU A 129 -11.51 -1.70 17.14
CA GLU A 129 -12.67 -2.00 18.01
C GLU A 129 -13.33 -3.34 17.69
N MET A 130 -13.12 -3.85 16.49
CA MET A 130 -13.83 -4.96 15.89
C MET A 130 -13.00 -6.24 15.86
N VAL A 131 -11.70 -6.14 15.59
CA VAL A 131 -10.81 -7.31 15.49
C VAL A 131 -10.90 -8.23 16.69
N PRO A 132 -10.85 -7.77 17.96
CA PRO A 132 -10.99 -8.66 19.13
C PRO A 132 -12.34 -9.37 19.20
N LYS A 133 -13.38 -8.77 18.67
CA LYS A 133 -14.76 -9.32 18.68
C LYS A 133 -14.99 -10.33 17.56
N THR A 134 -14.45 -10.05 16.37
CA THR A 134 -14.66 -10.86 15.17
C THR A 134 -13.63 -11.96 15.00
N ARG A 135 -12.45 -11.79 15.63
CA ARG A 135 -11.30 -12.69 15.54
C ARG A 135 -10.60 -12.90 16.89
N PRO A 136 -11.30 -13.40 17.91
CA PRO A 136 -10.75 -13.53 19.26
C PRO A 136 -9.57 -14.52 19.34
N TYR A 137 -9.39 -15.36 18.32
CA TYR A 137 -8.31 -16.35 18.21
C TYR A 137 -7.07 -15.82 17.47
N GLU A 138 -7.17 -14.63 16.84
CA GLU A 138 -6.05 -14.07 16.08
C GLU A 138 -5.06 -13.38 17.03
N LYS A 139 -3.77 -13.53 16.76
CA LYS A 139 -2.74 -12.75 17.46
C LYS A 139 -2.85 -11.29 17.03
N TYR A 140 -2.82 -10.37 17.96
CA TYR A 140 -2.80 -8.94 17.67
C TYR A 140 -2.05 -8.16 18.74
N GLU A 141 -1.62 -6.95 18.38
CA GLU A 141 -1.06 -5.95 19.30
C GLU A 141 -1.76 -4.62 19.06
N ILE A 142 -2.23 -3.97 20.12
CA ILE A 142 -2.78 -2.61 20.06
C ILE A 142 -1.61 -1.66 20.25
N LEU A 143 -1.49 -0.68 19.37
CA LEU A 143 -0.38 0.27 19.35
C LEU A 143 -0.91 1.70 19.41
N ASN A 144 -0.39 2.49 20.35
CA ASN A 144 -0.63 3.94 20.34
C ASN A 144 0.08 4.60 19.15
N LYS A 145 -0.17 5.89 18.91
CA LYS A 145 0.41 6.63 17.77
C LYS A 145 1.94 6.59 17.72
N LYS A 146 2.61 6.66 18.88
CA LYS A 146 4.08 6.64 18.95
C LYS A 146 4.63 5.27 18.55
N GLU A 147 4.02 4.20 19.05
CA GLU A 147 4.39 2.82 18.74
C GLU A 147 4.10 2.49 17.28
N SER A 148 2.92 2.88 16.77
CA SER A 148 2.54 2.73 15.37
C SER A 148 3.57 3.36 14.43
N LYS A 149 4.00 4.61 14.72
CA LYS A 149 5.02 5.30 13.95
C LYS A 149 6.40 4.65 14.07
N ALA A 150 6.75 4.09 15.22
CA ALA A 150 7.99 3.35 15.41
C ALA A 150 8.00 2.07 14.54
N LYS A 151 6.89 1.33 14.52
CA LYS A 151 6.72 0.15 13.67
C LYS A 151 6.80 0.49 12.18
N LEU A 152 6.18 1.56 11.72
CA LEU A 152 6.28 1.98 10.32
C LEU A 152 7.72 2.31 9.93
N ARG A 153 8.50 2.98 10.80
CA ARG A 153 9.94 3.22 10.55
C ARG A 153 10.77 1.95 10.52
N GLU A 154 10.45 0.97 11.37
CA GLU A 154 11.07 -0.35 11.36
C GLU A 154 10.82 -1.05 10.01
N PHE A 155 9.57 -1.07 9.55
CA PHE A 155 9.19 -1.68 8.28
C PHE A 155 9.83 -0.99 7.06
N ASP A 156 9.91 0.34 7.07
CA ASP A 156 10.59 1.10 6.02
C ASP A 156 12.09 0.74 5.95
N LYS A 157 12.74 0.59 7.11
CA LYS A 157 14.14 0.13 7.23
C LYS A 157 14.35 -1.25 6.63
N ILE A 158 13.43 -2.19 6.89
CA ILE A 158 13.45 -3.54 6.31
C ILE A 158 13.25 -3.48 4.80
N GLY A 159 12.52 -2.48 4.30
CA GLY A 159 12.22 -2.28 2.88
C GLY A 159 10.82 -2.72 2.50
N TYR A 160 9.92 -2.83 3.47
CA TYR A 160 8.52 -3.07 3.20
C TYR A 160 7.87 -1.82 2.60
N ILE A 161 6.92 -2.05 1.72
CA ILE A 161 6.20 -0.99 1.00
C ILE A 161 4.93 -0.68 1.75
N HIS A 162 4.78 0.57 2.19
CA HIS A 162 3.55 1.03 2.81
C HIS A 162 2.47 1.21 1.74
N THR A 163 1.34 0.53 1.95
CA THR A 163 0.18 0.63 1.06
C THR A 163 -1.05 0.91 1.90
N VAL A 164 -1.74 2.01 1.62
CA VAL A 164 -2.97 2.38 2.30
C VAL A 164 -4.18 1.88 1.50
N PHE A 165 -5.11 1.23 2.20
CA PHE A 165 -6.38 0.78 1.62
C PHE A 165 -7.54 1.53 2.28
N TRP A 166 -8.65 1.64 1.54
CA TRP A 166 -9.90 2.21 2.04
C TRP A 166 -11.02 1.16 2.09
N ALA A 167 -12.03 1.43 2.91
CA ALA A 167 -13.32 0.76 2.83
C ALA A 167 -14.10 1.27 1.59
N PRO A 168 -15.32 0.79 1.32
CA PRO A 168 -16.20 1.36 0.29
C PRO A 168 -16.43 2.87 0.39
N VAL A 169 -16.05 3.49 1.50
CA VAL A 169 -15.96 4.94 1.71
C VAL A 169 -14.50 5.38 1.77
N PRO A 170 -14.17 6.64 1.44
CA PRO A 170 -12.78 7.09 1.30
C PRO A 170 -12.04 7.29 2.64
N ILE A 171 -12.24 6.38 3.59
CA ILE A 171 -11.52 6.36 4.85
C ILE A 171 -10.34 5.38 4.78
N PRO A 172 -9.13 5.78 5.15
CA PRO A 172 -8.03 4.84 5.33
C PRO A 172 -8.33 3.85 6.46
N ILE A 173 -8.37 2.56 6.16
CA ILE A 173 -8.69 1.51 7.15
C ILE A 173 -7.50 0.63 7.52
N VAL A 174 -6.49 0.56 6.67
CA VAL A 174 -5.29 -0.24 6.93
C VAL A 174 -4.08 0.35 6.23
N ILE A 175 -2.95 0.34 6.90
CA ILE A 175 -1.63 0.49 6.29
C ILE A 175 -1.01 -0.91 6.26
N CYS A 176 -1.01 -1.52 5.08
CA CYS A 176 -0.28 -2.76 4.83
C CYS A 176 1.20 -2.44 4.64
N ASN A 177 2.06 -3.26 5.23
CA ASN A 177 3.51 -3.16 5.04
C ASN A 177 3.94 -4.33 4.14
N CYS A 178 3.85 -4.07 2.85
CA CYS A 178 3.82 -5.07 1.80
C CYS A 178 5.22 -5.49 1.33
N GLU A 179 5.27 -6.70 0.82
CA GLU A 179 6.46 -7.26 0.19
C GLU A 179 6.04 -8.12 -1.00
N TYR A 180 6.63 -7.85 -2.18
CA TYR A 180 6.51 -8.75 -3.32
C TYR A 180 7.47 -9.95 -3.11
N PRO A 181 7.06 -11.21 -3.40
CA PRO A 181 5.85 -11.61 -4.14
C PRO A 181 4.63 -11.98 -3.28
N TYR A 182 4.64 -11.72 -1.98
CA TYR A 182 3.59 -12.20 -1.08
C TYR A 182 2.31 -11.36 -1.10
N CYS A 183 2.43 -10.03 -1.28
CA CYS A 183 1.27 -9.15 -1.26
C CYS A 183 0.34 -9.40 -2.45
N ILE A 184 -0.93 -9.74 -2.17
CA ILE A 184 -1.95 -9.98 -3.20
C ILE A 184 -2.14 -8.77 -4.12
N GLY A 185 -2.20 -7.56 -3.57
CA GLY A 185 -2.38 -6.34 -4.35
C GLY A 185 -1.21 -6.07 -5.30
N LEU A 186 0.03 -6.22 -4.81
CA LEU A 186 1.23 -6.08 -5.65
C LEU A 186 1.31 -7.19 -6.69
N LYS A 187 1.04 -8.43 -6.30
CA LYS A 187 1.06 -9.58 -7.20
C LYS A 187 0.01 -9.44 -8.31
N SER A 188 -1.21 -9.07 -7.98
CA SER A 188 -2.28 -8.85 -8.96
C SER A 188 -1.91 -7.75 -9.96
N ARG A 189 -1.29 -6.68 -9.49
CA ARG A 189 -0.85 -5.60 -10.38
C ARG A 189 0.35 -5.96 -11.24
N LEU A 190 1.39 -6.55 -10.65
CA LEU A 190 2.66 -6.76 -11.33
C LEU A 190 2.65 -7.99 -12.24
N ASN A 191 1.98 -9.07 -11.83
CA ASN A 191 1.95 -10.33 -12.60
C ASN A 191 0.76 -10.37 -13.58
N TYR A 192 -0.36 -9.76 -13.20
CA TYR A 192 -1.62 -9.92 -13.92
C TYR A 192 -2.17 -8.62 -14.51
N GLY A 193 -1.51 -7.50 -14.29
CA GLY A 193 -1.87 -6.21 -14.90
C GLY A 193 -3.14 -5.55 -14.33
N VAL A 194 -3.67 -6.05 -13.20
CA VAL A 194 -4.85 -5.46 -12.55
C VAL A 194 -4.47 -4.15 -11.83
N LYS A 195 -4.54 -3.04 -12.56
CA LYS A 195 -3.96 -1.75 -12.16
C LYS A 195 -4.48 -1.21 -10.82
N ASN A 196 -5.75 -1.38 -10.55
CA ASN A 196 -6.39 -0.74 -9.39
C ASN A 196 -6.24 -1.52 -8.07
N THR A 197 -5.66 -2.73 -8.07
CA THR A 197 -5.36 -3.47 -6.82
C THR A 197 -4.32 -2.76 -5.97
N THR A 198 -3.38 -2.07 -6.60
CA THR A 198 -2.38 -1.25 -5.90
C THR A 198 -1.95 -0.10 -6.79
N ARG A 199 -2.34 1.12 -6.47
CA ARG A 199 -1.92 2.32 -7.20
C ARG A 199 -0.53 2.76 -6.80
N LYS A 200 0.13 3.45 -7.73
CA LYS A 200 1.39 4.12 -7.44
C LYS A 200 1.16 5.32 -6.52
N ALA A 201 2.20 5.69 -5.78
CA ALA A 201 2.20 6.88 -4.93
C ALA A 201 2.09 8.18 -5.76
N GLU A 202 1.71 9.26 -5.09
CA GLU A 202 1.76 10.63 -5.63
C GLU A 202 3.19 11.14 -5.86
N PHE A 203 4.18 10.26 -5.81
CA PHE A 203 5.59 10.57 -5.93
C PHE A 203 6.30 9.69 -6.95
N ILE A 204 7.44 10.18 -7.42
CA ILE A 204 8.42 9.44 -8.21
C ILE A 204 9.79 9.63 -7.56
N CYS A 205 10.57 8.57 -7.51
CA CYS A 205 11.97 8.66 -7.10
C CYS A 205 12.80 9.19 -8.27
N VAL A 206 13.68 10.13 -7.98
CA VAL A 206 14.69 10.65 -8.91
C VAL A 206 16.08 10.53 -8.31
N VAL A 207 17.09 10.47 -9.15
CA VAL A 207 18.49 10.39 -8.74
C VAL A 207 19.13 11.76 -8.88
N ASP A 208 19.85 12.18 -7.87
CA ASP A 208 20.78 13.30 -7.92
C ASP A 208 22.13 12.78 -8.47
N ASP A 209 22.35 13.00 -9.77
CA ASP A 209 23.55 12.51 -10.46
C ASP A 209 24.87 13.07 -9.87
N THR A 210 24.80 14.22 -9.18
CA THR A 210 26.00 14.80 -8.55
C THR A 210 26.44 14.04 -7.31
N LYS A 211 25.51 13.34 -6.65
CA LYS A 211 25.75 12.55 -5.43
C LYS A 211 25.88 11.05 -5.69
N CYS A 212 25.24 10.56 -6.74
CA CYS A 212 25.28 9.14 -7.05
C CYS A 212 26.67 8.70 -7.52
N ASN A 213 27.16 7.62 -6.95
CA ASN A 213 28.41 6.95 -7.33
C ASN A 213 28.21 5.44 -7.53
N ALA A 214 26.96 4.99 -7.74
CA ALA A 214 26.55 3.59 -7.80
C ALA A 214 27.12 2.73 -6.65
N CYS A 215 27.37 3.34 -5.48
CA CYS A 215 27.94 2.67 -4.29
C CYS A 215 29.23 1.89 -4.58
N GLY A 216 30.11 2.41 -5.44
CA GLY A 216 31.34 1.73 -5.83
C GLY A 216 31.14 0.50 -6.72
N GLY A 217 30.01 0.44 -7.46
CA GLY A 217 29.71 -0.64 -8.39
C GLY A 217 28.64 -1.63 -7.95
N VAL A 218 28.23 -1.60 -6.67
CA VAL A 218 27.15 -2.45 -6.11
C VAL A 218 26.03 -1.58 -5.53
N PRO A 219 25.16 -1.01 -6.37
CA PRO A 219 24.11 -0.10 -5.92
C PRO A 219 22.98 -0.86 -5.22
N GLU A 220 22.93 -0.81 -3.89
CA GLU A 220 21.93 -1.48 -3.06
C GLU A 220 20.49 -1.06 -3.40
N CYS A 221 20.30 0.15 -3.91
CA CYS A 221 18.99 0.65 -4.32
C CYS A 221 18.35 -0.18 -5.45
N ILE A 222 19.15 -0.83 -6.30
CA ILE A 222 18.65 -1.73 -7.35
C ILE A 222 18.00 -2.95 -6.70
N ASN A 223 18.69 -3.61 -5.78
CA ASN A 223 18.20 -4.80 -5.09
C ASN A 223 17.03 -4.48 -4.15
N ARG A 224 17.01 -3.26 -3.59
CA ARG A 224 15.92 -2.78 -2.73
C ARG A 224 14.64 -2.51 -3.50
N CYS A 225 14.71 -2.21 -4.80
CA CYS A 225 13.55 -1.86 -5.60
C CYS A 225 12.75 -3.09 -6.00
N GLN A 226 11.65 -3.37 -5.29
CA GLN A 226 10.76 -4.50 -5.58
C GLN A 226 10.03 -4.40 -6.94
N PHE A 227 10.12 -3.24 -7.60
CA PHE A 227 9.47 -2.96 -8.89
C PHE A 227 10.43 -3.01 -10.09
N GLY A 228 11.71 -3.28 -9.87
CA GLY A 228 12.72 -3.26 -10.93
C GLY A 228 12.90 -1.92 -11.63
N ALA A 229 12.47 -0.82 -10.97
CA ALA A 229 12.50 0.52 -11.56
C ALA A 229 13.89 1.17 -11.59
N ILE A 230 14.89 0.59 -10.91
CA ILE A 230 16.24 1.16 -10.80
C ILE A 230 17.22 0.26 -11.53
N LYS A 231 18.03 0.86 -12.40
CA LYS A 231 19.05 0.15 -13.17
C LYS A 231 20.35 0.96 -13.19
N LYS A 232 21.49 0.32 -13.50
CA LYS A 232 22.70 1.05 -13.85
C LYS A 232 22.46 1.90 -15.09
N LYS A 233 23.08 3.07 -15.14
CA LYS A 233 22.98 3.98 -16.29
C LYS A 233 23.90 3.47 -17.39
N ILE A 234 23.38 3.27 -18.60
CA ILE A 234 24.13 2.70 -19.73
C ILE A 234 25.33 3.59 -20.12
N SER A 235 25.16 4.90 -20.00
CA SER A 235 26.20 5.87 -20.36
C SER A 235 27.27 6.08 -19.29
N ASP A 236 27.07 5.58 -18.06
CA ASP A 236 27.98 5.77 -16.93
C ASP A 236 27.67 4.72 -15.84
N ASP A 237 28.45 3.66 -15.78
CA ASP A 237 28.31 2.55 -14.84
C ASP A 237 28.42 2.96 -13.35
N ASN A 238 28.99 4.16 -13.09
CA ASN A 238 29.06 4.74 -11.75
C ASN A 238 27.80 5.50 -11.35
N LYS A 239 26.74 5.38 -12.12
CA LYS A 239 25.44 6.01 -11.86
C LYS A 239 24.32 4.98 -11.96
N VAL A 240 23.20 5.32 -11.32
CA VAL A 240 21.94 4.60 -11.53
C VAL A 240 20.90 5.51 -12.14
N VAL A 241 19.91 4.93 -12.78
CA VAL A 241 18.74 5.64 -13.34
C VAL A 241 17.46 5.00 -12.83
N VAL A 242 16.45 5.82 -12.62
CA VAL A 242 15.10 5.37 -12.26
C VAL A 242 14.22 5.45 -13.49
N ASN A 243 13.57 4.34 -13.83
CA ASN A 243 12.48 4.35 -14.81
C ASN A 243 11.21 4.90 -14.13
N PRO A 244 10.75 6.10 -14.49
CA PRO A 244 9.64 6.75 -13.80
C PRO A 244 8.29 6.05 -14.05
N THR A 245 8.14 5.32 -15.17
CA THR A 245 6.92 4.55 -15.46
C THR A 245 6.82 3.29 -14.62
N GLN A 246 7.94 2.69 -14.21
CA GLN A 246 7.99 1.54 -13.32
C GLN A 246 8.03 1.95 -11.84
N CYS A 247 8.40 3.19 -11.53
CA CYS A 247 8.54 3.65 -10.16
C CYS A 247 7.18 3.82 -9.47
N PHE A 248 7.00 3.12 -8.35
CA PHE A 248 5.80 3.24 -7.50
C PHE A 248 5.87 4.38 -6.49
N GLY A 249 7.01 5.06 -6.34
CA GLY A 249 7.15 6.20 -5.43
C GLY A 249 7.13 5.84 -3.95
N CYS A 250 7.38 4.58 -3.59
CA CYS A 250 7.36 4.09 -2.20
C CYS A 250 8.48 4.68 -1.33
N GLY A 251 9.62 5.03 -1.92
CA GLY A 251 10.73 5.66 -1.23
C GLY A 251 11.73 4.72 -0.55
N VAL A 252 11.51 3.41 -0.51
CA VAL A 252 12.39 2.45 0.20
C VAL A 252 13.84 2.42 -0.32
N CYS A 253 14.06 2.82 -1.57
CA CYS A 253 15.41 2.96 -2.13
C CYS A 253 16.24 4.08 -1.47
N ARG A 254 15.59 5.08 -0.86
CA ARG A 254 16.27 6.17 -0.12
C ARG A 254 16.96 5.66 1.14
N VAL A 255 16.35 4.67 1.79
CA VAL A 255 16.84 4.12 3.07
C VAL A 255 18.23 3.49 2.93
N VAL A 256 18.49 2.87 1.78
CA VAL A 256 19.77 2.19 1.50
C VAL A 256 20.76 3.06 0.72
N CYS A 257 20.38 4.28 0.38
CA CYS A 257 21.24 5.20 -0.37
C CYS A 257 22.19 5.96 0.59
N SER A 258 23.35 5.43 0.84
CA SER A 258 24.38 6.05 1.70
C SER A 258 24.81 7.45 1.23
N GLN A 259 24.70 7.73 -0.06
CA GLN A 259 25.06 9.03 -0.67
C GLN A 259 23.92 10.06 -0.59
N GLY A 260 22.71 9.68 -0.14
CA GLY A 260 21.54 10.56 -0.13
C GLY A 260 21.17 11.07 -1.54
N ALA A 261 21.47 10.30 -2.58
CA ALA A 261 21.22 10.66 -3.97
C ALA A 261 19.75 10.44 -4.39
N MET A 262 19.02 9.58 -3.68
CA MET A 262 17.63 9.26 -4.00
C MET A 262 16.67 10.28 -3.38
N LYS A 263 15.82 10.91 -4.19
CA LYS A 263 14.83 11.91 -3.75
C LYS A 263 13.46 11.56 -4.29
N LEU A 264 12.42 11.81 -3.49
CA LEU A 264 11.04 11.76 -3.96
C LEU A 264 10.62 13.16 -4.42
N ILE A 265 10.03 13.23 -5.59
CA ILE A 265 9.38 14.43 -6.11
C ILE A 265 7.96 14.11 -6.50
N ASP A 266 7.11 15.13 -6.45
CA ASP A 266 5.70 14.99 -6.74
C ASP A 266 5.50 14.50 -8.20
N ARG A 267 4.68 13.47 -8.38
CA ARG A 267 4.36 12.88 -9.69
C ARG A 267 3.70 13.88 -10.63
N SER A 268 2.97 14.86 -10.09
CA SER A 268 2.33 15.92 -10.88
C SER A 268 3.32 16.80 -11.67
N LYS A 269 4.60 16.81 -11.24
CA LYS A 269 5.68 17.50 -11.97
C LYS A 269 6.10 16.80 -13.26
N PHE A 270 5.55 15.62 -13.53
CA PHE A 270 5.78 14.84 -14.74
C PHE A 270 4.48 14.73 -15.56
N PRO A 271 4.17 15.70 -16.45
CA PRO A 271 2.91 15.71 -17.19
C PRO A 271 2.61 14.42 -17.95
N ALA A 272 3.64 13.78 -18.51
CA ALA A 272 3.52 12.51 -19.22
C ALA A 272 3.05 11.34 -18.32
N LEU A 273 3.19 11.45 -17.00
CA LEU A 273 2.87 10.39 -16.02
C LEU A 273 1.64 10.73 -15.17
N LYS A 274 0.93 11.81 -15.49
CA LYS A 274 -0.23 12.28 -14.70
C LYS A 274 -1.36 11.27 -14.56
N ASN A 275 -1.44 10.28 -15.44
CA ASN A 275 -2.44 9.21 -15.43
C ASN A 275 -1.85 7.83 -15.09
N GLU A 276 -0.56 7.77 -14.76
CA GLU A 276 0.19 6.53 -14.49
C GLU A 276 0.22 6.19 -12.99
N TYR A 277 -0.94 5.91 -12.41
CA TYR A 277 -1.12 5.57 -10.98
C TYR A 277 -1.35 4.08 -10.73
#